data_650e92521ef4d2671400e2d3f825c15c
#
_entry.id   650e92521ef4d2671400e2d3f825c15c
#
_cell.length_a   1.000
_cell.length_b   1.000
_cell.length_c   1.000
_cell.angle_alpha   90.00
_cell.angle_beta   90.00
_cell.angle_gamma   90.00
#
_symmetry.space_group_name_H-M   'P 1'
#
loop_
_entity.id
_entity.type
_entity.pdbx_description
1 polymer ?
#
loop_
_entity_poly.entity_id
_entity_poly.type
_entity_poly.pdbx_seq_one_letter_code
_entity_poly.pdbx_strand_id
1 'polypeptide(L)'
;MNCNQGHEEEMRMNLEEQRQFILNGNMYNDLSDELVEAREKTVFLTNEYNASFGKPAEEREAILKKLLKSIGKGVHFEPNFRCEFGYNISIGNNFYANFDCIMLDGGGIEIGDNVLFGPRVGIYTSNHAMDAWERTHGACYAKPVRIGNNVWVGAGVHINQGVTIGDNTIIGSGSVITKDIPANVVAAGVPCKVIREITEEDKTGYRP
;
A
#
# COMPACT_ATOMS: atom_id res chain seq x y z
N MET A 1 34.98 30.66 32.07
CA MET A 1 33.76 29.87 32.18
C MET A 1 33.54 29.19 30.84
N ASN A 2 33.94 27.93 30.74
CA ASN A 2 33.79 27.15 29.49
C ASN A 2 32.34 26.65 29.38
N CYS A 3 31.61 27.20 28.44
CA CYS A 3 30.34 26.58 28.00
C CYS A 3 30.68 25.33 27.20
N ASN A 4 30.42 24.17 27.79
CA ASN A 4 30.40 22.87 27.12
C ASN A 4 29.30 22.90 26.08
N GLN A 5 29.64 23.04 24.81
CA GLN A 5 28.78 22.68 23.68
C GLN A 5 28.89 21.16 23.49
N GLY A 6 28.10 20.43 24.25
CA GLY A 6 27.80 19.04 23.93
C GLY A 6 26.89 19.03 22.72
N HIS A 7 27.46 18.93 21.52
CA HIS A 7 26.72 18.43 20.37
C HIS A 7 26.46 16.95 20.65
N GLU A 8 25.26 16.64 21.11
CA GLU A 8 24.71 15.30 20.90
C GLU A 8 24.68 15.12 19.38
N GLU A 9 25.62 14.35 18.84
CA GLU A 9 25.47 13.75 17.52
C GLU A 9 24.24 12.83 17.64
N GLU A 10 23.06 13.34 17.24
CA GLU A 10 21.90 12.50 17.00
C GLU A 10 22.36 11.43 16.02
N MET A 11 22.39 10.20 16.48
CA MET A 11 22.84 9.04 15.72
C MET A 11 21.88 8.90 14.53
N ARG A 12 22.29 9.40 13.36
CA ARG A 12 21.49 9.42 12.13
C ARG A 12 21.22 7.98 11.71
N MET A 13 19.96 7.56 11.75
CA MET A 13 19.53 6.24 11.31
C MET A 13 19.72 6.10 9.78
N ASN A 14 20.30 5.00 9.33
CA ASN A 14 20.31 4.65 7.91
C ASN A 14 18.90 4.24 7.44
N LEU A 15 18.72 4.05 6.11
CA LEU A 15 17.42 3.76 5.52
C LEU A 15 16.74 2.51 6.11
N GLU A 16 17.49 1.41 6.35
CA GLU A 16 16.91 0.18 6.91
C GLU A 16 16.51 0.35 8.38
N GLU A 17 17.30 1.06 9.15
CA GLU A 17 16.96 1.41 10.54
C GLU A 17 15.71 2.29 10.60
N GLN A 18 15.61 3.32 9.74
CA GLN A 18 14.41 4.16 9.63
C GLN A 18 13.19 3.34 9.22
N ARG A 19 13.34 2.46 8.22
CA ARG A 19 12.29 1.55 7.78
C ARG A 19 11.76 0.69 8.94
N GLN A 20 12.64 0.04 9.70
CA GLN A 20 12.24 -0.77 10.86
C GLN A 20 11.59 0.09 11.95
N PHE A 21 12.10 1.29 12.19
CA PHE A 21 11.53 2.23 13.15
C PHE A 21 10.09 2.61 12.79
N ILE A 22 9.83 2.90 11.51
CA ILE A 22 8.50 3.23 10.97
C ILE A 22 7.56 2.02 11.08
N LEU A 23 8.01 0.83 10.64
CA LEU A 23 7.20 -0.39 10.68
C LEU A 23 6.83 -0.82 12.10
N ASN A 24 7.61 -0.41 13.10
CA ASN A 24 7.28 -0.59 14.53
C ASN A 24 6.28 0.44 15.07
N GLY A 25 5.74 1.32 14.22
CA GLY A 25 4.69 2.29 14.55
C GLY A 25 5.17 3.57 15.21
N ASN A 26 6.46 3.88 15.13
CA ASN A 26 7.02 5.10 15.69
C ASN A 26 6.75 6.32 14.79
N MET A 27 6.72 7.50 15.42
CA MET A 27 6.74 8.77 14.71
C MET A 27 8.11 8.96 14.05
N TYR A 28 8.12 9.42 12.80
CA TYR A 28 9.34 9.61 12.02
C TYR A 28 9.33 10.94 11.26
N ASN A 29 10.50 11.38 10.84
CA ASN A 29 10.63 12.53 9.96
C ASN A 29 10.54 12.08 8.49
N ASP A 30 9.42 12.40 7.85
CA ASP A 30 9.16 12.08 6.44
C ASP A 30 10.07 12.81 5.44
N LEU A 31 10.76 13.85 5.90
CA LEU A 31 11.65 14.68 5.10
C LEU A 31 13.13 14.31 5.27
N SER A 32 13.46 13.18 5.92
CA SER A 32 14.86 12.73 6.02
C SER A 32 15.43 12.43 4.63
N ASP A 33 16.71 12.73 4.44
CA ASP A 33 17.40 12.56 3.15
C ASP A 33 17.29 11.12 2.64
N GLU A 34 17.42 10.13 3.54
CA GLU A 34 17.35 8.71 3.20
C GLU A 34 15.97 8.31 2.61
N LEU A 35 14.88 8.84 3.18
CA LEU A 35 13.53 8.56 2.67
C LEU A 35 13.25 9.32 1.37
N VAL A 36 13.75 10.54 1.23
CA VAL A 36 13.64 11.32 -0.02
C VAL A 36 14.36 10.59 -1.16
N GLU A 37 15.61 10.18 -0.96
CA GLU A 37 16.36 9.40 -1.95
C GLU A 37 15.68 8.06 -2.30
N ALA A 38 15.10 7.37 -1.31
CA ALA A 38 14.40 6.13 -1.54
C ALA A 38 13.17 6.33 -2.45
N ARG A 39 12.38 7.40 -2.23
CA ARG A 39 11.24 7.75 -3.10
C ARG A 39 11.69 8.08 -4.52
N GLU A 40 12.78 8.82 -4.70
CA GLU A 40 13.33 9.13 -6.03
C GLU A 40 13.70 7.86 -6.79
N LYS A 41 14.39 6.91 -6.16
CA LYS A 41 14.72 5.60 -6.75
C LYS A 41 13.46 4.83 -7.14
N THR A 42 12.42 4.87 -6.31
CA THR A 42 11.15 4.21 -6.58
C THR A 42 10.43 4.80 -7.79
N VAL A 43 10.50 6.11 -7.99
CA VAL A 43 9.93 6.79 -9.17
C VAL A 43 10.54 6.24 -10.47
N PHE A 44 11.84 6.00 -10.52
CA PHE A 44 12.49 5.42 -11.72
C PHE A 44 11.97 4.01 -12.02
N LEU A 45 11.90 3.14 -11.00
CA LEU A 45 11.43 1.76 -11.17
C LEU A 45 9.94 1.69 -11.55
N THR A 46 9.09 2.53 -10.95
CA THR A 46 7.67 2.59 -11.32
C THR A 46 7.47 3.11 -12.74
N ASN A 47 8.25 4.10 -13.17
CA ASN A 47 8.22 4.59 -14.56
C ASN A 47 8.71 3.52 -15.53
N GLU A 48 9.79 2.78 -15.21
CA GLU A 48 10.27 1.65 -16.00
C GLU A 48 9.18 0.57 -16.15
N TYR A 49 8.51 0.21 -15.04
CA TYR A 49 7.41 -0.75 -15.07
C TYR A 49 6.25 -0.27 -15.95
N ASN A 50 5.78 0.96 -15.76
CA ASN A 50 4.68 1.52 -16.54
C ASN A 50 5.02 1.59 -18.06
N ALA A 51 6.24 1.94 -18.39
CA ALA A 51 6.72 1.96 -19.79
C ALA A 51 6.90 0.56 -20.39
N SER A 52 6.92 -0.50 -19.57
CA SER A 52 7.04 -1.88 -20.03
C SER A 52 5.72 -2.51 -20.47
N PHE A 53 4.61 -1.77 -20.46
CA PHE A 53 3.30 -2.28 -20.88
C PHE A 53 3.38 -2.80 -22.34
N GLY A 54 2.87 -4.03 -22.54
CA GLY A 54 2.98 -4.72 -23.83
C GLY A 54 4.26 -5.56 -24.03
N LYS A 55 5.23 -5.49 -23.11
CA LYS A 55 6.39 -6.39 -23.11
C LYS A 55 6.02 -7.79 -22.53
N PRO A 56 6.88 -8.81 -22.77
CA PRO A 56 6.71 -10.13 -22.18
C PRO A 56 6.51 -10.09 -20.65
N ALA A 57 5.68 -10.98 -20.14
CA ALA A 57 5.33 -11.02 -18.71
C ALA A 57 6.56 -11.17 -17.81
N GLU A 58 7.56 -11.97 -18.23
CA GLU A 58 8.79 -12.22 -17.50
C GLU A 58 9.64 -10.95 -17.31
N GLU A 59 9.69 -10.09 -18.34
CA GLU A 59 10.42 -8.81 -18.27
C GLU A 59 9.74 -7.87 -17.28
N ARG A 60 8.42 -7.80 -17.32
CA ARG A 60 7.63 -6.97 -16.41
C ARG A 60 7.73 -7.46 -14.96
N GLU A 61 7.64 -8.78 -14.76
CA GLU A 61 7.81 -9.40 -13.45
C GLU A 61 9.20 -9.13 -12.85
N ALA A 62 10.25 -9.15 -13.68
CA ALA A 62 11.61 -8.84 -13.25
C ALA A 62 11.75 -7.40 -12.68
N ILE A 63 11.01 -6.43 -13.24
CA ILE A 63 10.98 -5.06 -12.72
C ILE A 63 10.24 -5.02 -11.37
N LEU A 64 9.08 -5.68 -11.26
CA LEU A 64 8.33 -5.76 -10.00
C LEU A 64 9.14 -6.42 -8.88
N LYS A 65 9.93 -7.45 -9.17
CA LYS A 65 10.82 -8.10 -8.18
C LYS A 65 11.94 -7.19 -7.68
N LYS A 66 12.33 -6.18 -8.44
CA LYS A 66 13.29 -5.15 -8.00
C LYS A 66 12.61 -4.06 -7.17
N LEU A 67 11.36 -3.75 -7.51
CA LEU A 67 10.59 -2.66 -6.91
C LEU A 67 9.92 -3.08 -5.59
N LEU A 68 9.31 -4.26 -5.55
CA LEU A 68 8.48 -4.71 -4.45
C LEU A 68 9.24 -5.66 -3.51
N LYS A 69 8.83 -5.69 -2.24
CA LYS A 69 9.39 -6.60 -1.23
C LYS A 69 9.28 -8.06 -1.65
N SER A 70 8.10 -8.46 -2.10
CA SER A 70 7.85 -9.81 -2.63
C SER A 70 6.61 -9.85 -3.50
N ILE A 71 6.63 -10.72 -4.52
CA ILE A 71 5.47 -11.02 -5.37
C ILE A 71 5.34 -12.53 -5.59
N GLY A 72 4.09 -12.99 -5.66
CA GLY A 72 3.74 -14.33 -6.13
C GLY A 72 3.77 -14.42 -7.66
N LYS A 73 3.16 -15.48 -8.19
CA LYS A 73 3.00 -15.67 -9.64
C LYS A 73 1.79 -14.92 -10.16
N GLY A 74 1.86 -14.43 -11.41
CA GLY A 74 0.71 -13.81 -12.08
C GLY A 74 0.32 -12.45 -11.49
N VAL A 75 1.28 -11.68 -10.99
CA VAL A 75 1.06 -10.30 -10.50
C VAL A 75 1.10 -9.34 -11.67
N HIS A 76 0.05 -8.56 -11.84
CA HIS A 76 -0.10 -7.62 -12.94
C HIS A 76 -0.69 -6.28 -12.48
N PHE A 77 -0.04 -5.20 -12.89
CA PHE A 77 -0.58 -3.84 -12.77
C PHE A 77 -0.75 -3.25 -14.16
N GLU A 78 -1.92 -2.67 -14.42
CA GLU A 78 -2.09 -1.76 -15.55
C GLU A 78 -1.35 -0.44 -15.29
N PRO A 79 -0.97 0.31 -16.34
CA PRO A 79 -0.38 1.66 -16.18
C PRO A 79 -1.43 2.60 -15.52
N ASN A 80 -1.04 3.57 -14.90
CA ASN A 80 0.04 4.24 -14.25
C ASN A 80 0.13 3.81 -12.77
N PHE A 81 0.66 2.66 -12.49
CA PHE A 81 0.89 2.26 -11.10
C PHE A 81 1.88 3.20 -10.42
N ARG A 82 1.62 3.55 -9.14
CA ARG A 82 2.51 4.35 -8.31
C ARG A 82 2.63 3.72 -6.92
N CYS A 83 3.84 3.67 -6.37
CA CYS A 83 4.07 3.38 -4.95
C CYS A 83 5.05 4.38 -4.35
N GLU A 84 5.10 4.46 -3.02
CA GLU A 84 5.98 5.39 -2.32
C GLU A 84 7.40 4.86 -2.26
N PHE A 85 7.57 3.64 -1.74
CA PHE A 85 8.86 2.97 -1.60
C PHE A 85 8.92 1.64 -2.34
N GLY A 86 7.82 0.91 -2.43
CA GLY A 86 7.70 -0.41 -3.02
C GLY A 86 8.26 -1.54 -2.13
N TYR A 87 9.38 -1.33 -1.49
CA TYR A 87 10.06 -2.35 -0.66
C TYR A 87 9.29 -2.77 0.60
N ASN A 88 8.13 -2.18 0.89
CA ASN A 88 7.23 -2.60 1.96
C ASN A 88 5.95 -3.27 1.45
N ILE A 89 5.85 -3.55 0.14
CA ILE A 89 4.69 -4.18 -0.48
C ILE A 89 4.96 -5.66 -0.72
N SER A 90 4.13 -6.52 -0.15
CA SER A 90 4.11 -7.96 -0.41
C SER A 90 2.79 -8.36 -1.04
N ILE A 91 2.83 -9.10 -2.16
CA ILE A 91 1.66 -9.51 -2.93
C ILE A 91 1.71 -11.01 -3.19
N GLY A 92 0.59 -11.69 -2.97
CA GLY A 92 0.40 -13.11 -3.26
C GLY A 92 0.28 -13.42 -4.75
N ASN A 93 -0.33 -14.57 -5.07
CA ASN A 93 -0.48 -15.04 -6.44
C ASN A 93 -1.74 -14.46 -7.11
N ASN A 94 -1.71 -14.37 -8.45
CA ASN A 94 -2.87 -13.99 -9.28
C ASN A 94 -3.48 -12.63 -8.88
N PHE A 95 -2.63 -11.66 -8.62
CA PHE A 95 -3.04 -10.29 -8.33
C PHE A 95 -3.21 -9.49 -9.62
N TYR A 96 -4.32 -8.79 -9.74
CA TYR A 96 -4.55 -7.85 -10.83
C TYR A 96 -4.97 -6.48 -10.27
N ALA A 97 -4.25 -5.44 -10.66
CA ALA A 97 -4.64 -4.06 -10.44
C ALA A 97 -4.90 -3.36 -11.77
N ASN A 98 -6.08 -2.77 -11.89
CA ASN A 98 -6.45 -1.93 -13.01
C ASN A 98 -5.64 -0.60 -12.97
N PHE A 99 -5.80 0.26 -13.98
CA PHE A 99 -5.00 1.47 -14.17
C PHE A 99 -5.15 2.51 -13.03
N ASP A 100 -4.12 3.35 -12.89
CA ASP A 100 -4.04 4.48 -11.96
C ASP A 100 -4.12 4.07 -10.47
N CYS A 101 -3.67 2.88 -10.10
CA CYS A 101 -3.60 2.46 -8.70
C CYS A 101 -2.40 3.09 -7.98
N ILE A 102 -2.61 3.46 -6.70
CA ILE A 102 -1.61 4.13 -5.85
C ILE A 102 -1.45 3.34 -4.54
N MET A 103 -0.20 3.10 -4.13
CA MET A 103 0.14 2.42 -2.88
C MET A 103 1.21 3.21 -2.11
N LEU A 104 0.81 3.97 -1.08
CA LEU A 104 1.73 4.63 -0.16
C LEU A 104 2.07 3.65 0.97
N ASP A 105 3.22 3.00 0.84
CA ASP A 105 3.58 1.79 1.59
C ASP A 105 4.51 2.04 2.80
N GLY A 106 4.61 3.26 3.32
CA GLY A 106 5.45 3.57 4.47
C GLY A 106 5.22 2.62 5.67
N GLY A 107 3.96 2.26 5.96
CA GLY A 107 3.58 1.36 7.06
C GLY A 107 3.51 -0.13 6.70
N GLY A 108 3.77 -0.49 5.44
CA GLY A 108 3.65 -1.85 4.93
C GLY A 108 2.28 -2.19 4.35
N ILE A 109 2.30 -2.93 3.23
CA ILE A 109 1.10 -3.42 2.54
C ILE A 109 1.27 -4.92 2.29
N GLU A 110 0.31 -5.71 2.75
CA GLU A 110 0.25 -7.16 2.55
C GLU A 110 -1.04 -7.50 1.81
N ILE A 111 -0.92 -8.14 0.64
CA ILE A 111 -2.05 -8.54 -0.21
C ILE A 111 -1.96 -10.05 -0.44
N GLY A 112 -3.06 -10.76 -0.20
CA GLY A 112 -3.17 -12.19 -0.39
C GLY A 112 -3.29 -12.63 -1.85
N ASP A 113 -3.75 -13.86 -2.06
CA ASP A 113 -3.91 -14.47 -3.38
C ASP A 113 -5.25 -14.10 -4.03
N ASN A 114 -5.28 -14.09 -5.38
CA ASN A 114 -6.50 -13.88 -6.19
C ASN A 114 -7.22 -12.57 -5.89
N VAL A 115 -6.48 -11.49 -5.69
CA VAL A 115 -7.05 -10.17 -5.38
C VAL A 115 -7.18 -9.34 -6.66
N LEU A 116 -8.34 -8.70 -6.81
CA LEU A 116 -8.67 -7.86 -7.96
C LEU A 116 -8.91 -6.42 -7.51
N PHE A 117 -8.19 -5.47 -8.11
CA PHE A 117 -8.41 -4.04 -7.93
C PHE A 117 -9.01 -3.42 -9.19
N GLY A 118 -10.10 -2.69 -9.01
CA GLY A 118 -10.63 -1.77 -10.01
C GLY A 118 -9.69 -0.58 -10.23
N PRO A 119 -9.97 0.26 -11.24
CA PRO A 119 -9.15 1.43 -11.52
C PRO A 119 -9.16 2.43 -10.35
N ARG A 120 -8.04 3.13 -10.17
CA ARG A 120 -7.87 4.19 -9.17
C ARG A 120 -8.08 3.75 -7.73
N VAL A 121 -7.75 2.49 -7.40
CA VAL A 121 -7.69 2.06 -6.00
C VAL A 121 -6.46 2.69 -5.35
N GLY A 122 -6.65 3.30 -4.17
CA GLY A 122 -5.60 3.91 -3.37
C GLY A 122 -5.45 3.25 -2.01
N ILE A 123 -4.22 2.90 -1.63
CA ILE A 123 -3.85 2.43 -0.28
C ILE A 123 -2.92 3.45 0.36
N TYR A 124 -3.26 3.92 1.56
CA TYR A 124 -2.54 4.99 2.26
C TYR A 124 -2.18 4.53 3.66
N THR A 125 -0.95 4.05 3.84
CA THR A 125 -0.49 3.54 5.15
C THR A 125 0.07 4.63 6.06
N SER A 126 0.45 5.79 5.50
CA SER A 126 1.06 6.90 6.22
C SER A 126 0.08 8.02 6.52
N ASN A 127 0.28 8.69 7.65
CA ASN A 127 -0.44 9.90 8.05
C ASN A 127 0.51 10.89 8.71
N HIS A 128 0.17 12.18 8.58
CA HIS A 128 0.88 13.25 9.26
C HIS A 128 0.40 13.46 10.70
N ALA A 129 1.23 14.06 11.53
CA ALA A 129 0.85 14.49 12.87
C ALA A 129 -0.35 15.43 12.89
N MET A 130 -1.19 15.33 13.92
CA MET A 130 -2.37 16.19 14.09
C MET A 130 -1.97 17.63 14.44
N ASP A 131 -0.92 17.81 15.23
CA ASP A 131 -0.39 19.13 15.52
C ASP A 131 0.17 19.78 14.25
N ALA A 132 -0.14 21.07 14.06
CA ALA A 132 0.22 21.79 12.85
C ALA A 132 1.72 22.04 12.74
N TRP A 133 2.37 22.32 13.86
CA TRP A 133 3.81 22.58 13.87
C TRP A 133 4.59 21.28 13.59
N GLU A 134 4.27 20.19 14.28
CA GLU A 134 4.87 18.88 14.05
C GLU A 134 4.69 18.43 12.58
N ARG A 135 3.49 18.55 12.05
CA ARG A 135 3.16 18.19 10.66
C ARG A 135 3.98 18.96 9.63
N THR A 136 4.15 20.27 9.84
CA THR A 136 4.93 21.12 8.92
C THR A 136 6.43 20.89 9.04
N HIS A 137 6.89 20.21 10.10
CA HIS A 137 8.27 19.81 10.31
C HIS A 137 8.52 18.31 9.99
N GLY A 138 7.62 17.71 9.22
CA GLY A 138 7.81 16.37 8.66
C GLY A 138 7.34 15.21 9.54
N ALA A 139 6.71 15.48 10.69
CA ALA A 139 6.26 14.42 11.59
C ALA A 139 5.16 13.57 10.95
N CYS A 140 5.46 12.29 10.77
CA CYS A 140 4.61 11.27 10.20
C CYS A 140 4.57 10.02 11.06
N TYR A 141 3.51 9.24 10.91
CA TYR A 141 3.39 7.89 11.44
C TYR A 141 2.67 7.00 10.43
N ALA A 142 2.90 5.69 10.50
CA ALA A 142 2.30 4.77 9.55
C ALA A 142 1.75 3.52 10.25
N LYS A 143 0.72 2.90 9.67
CA LYS A 143 0.15 1.63 10.11
C LYS A 143 -0.08 0.73 8.91
N PRO A 144 0.18 -0.58 9.03
CA PRO A 144 0.06 -1.51 7.92
C PRO A 144 -1.38 -1.65 7.43
N VAL A 145 -1.52 -1.94 6.13
CA VAL A 145 -2.77 -2.40 5.53
C VAL A 145 -2.62 -3.86 5.12
N ARG A 146 -3.63 -4.67 5.43
CA ARG A 146 -3.69 -6.10 5.08
C ARG A 146 -4.95 -6.40 4.30
N ILE A 147 -4.80 -7.12 3.19
CA ILE A 147 -5.90 -7.57 2.35
C ILE A 147 -5.79 -9.08 2.21
N GLY A 148 -6.84 -9.79 2.59
CA GLY A 148 -6.90 -11.24 2.53
C GLY A 148 -6.98 -11.79 1.11
N ASN A 149 -7.34 -13.06 0.98
CA ASN A 149 -7.44 -13.76 -0.28
C ASN A 149 -8.81 -13.56 -0.95
N ASN A 150 -8.85 -13.68 -2.29
CA ASN A 150 -10.10 -13.62 -3.08
C ASN A 150 -10.90 -12.32 -2.85
N VAL A 151 -10.22 -11.20 -2.63
CA VAL A 151 -10.87 -9.91 -2.40
C VAL A 151 -11.03 -9.16 -3.72
N TRP A 152 -12.21 -8.60 -3.94
CA TRP A 152 -12.45 -7.68 -5.03
C TRP A 152 -12.68 -6.26 -4.50
N VAL A 153 -11.81 -5.34 -4.88
CA VAL A 153 -11.89 -3.93 -4.53
C VAL A 153 -12.37 -3.15 -5.75
N GLY A 154 -13.52 -2.52 -5.66
CA GLY A 154 -14.12 -1.73 -6.72
C GLY A 154 -13.34 -0.47 -7.09
N ALA A 155 -13.72 0.17 -8.19
CA ALA A 155 -13.05 1.37 -8.69
C ALA A 155 -13.11 2.54 -7.72
N GLY A 156 -12.01 3.32 -7.62
CA GLY A 156 -11.95 4.53 -6.81
C GLY A 156 -12.10 4.31 -5.31
N VAL A 157 -11.80 3.12 -4.82
CA VAL A 157 -11.80 2.82 -3.39
C VAL A 157 -10.52 3.35 -2.74
N HIS A 158 -10.67 3.98 -1.57
CA HIS A 158 -9.56 4.44 -0.74
C HIS A 158 -9.47 3.62 0.55
N ILE A 159 -8.31 3.02 0.80
CA ILE A 159 -8.03 2.18 1.97
C ILE A 159 -7.06 2.94 2.88
N ASN A 160 -7.53 3.34 4.06
CA ASN A 160 -6.74 4.09 5.01
C ASN A 160 -5.84 3.18 5.86
N GLN A 161 -4.89 3.77 6.52
CA GLN A 161 -3.92 3.11 7.37
C GLN A 161 -4.55 2.21 8.44
N GLY A 162 -3.89 1.11 8.76
CA GLY A 162 -4.24 0.21 9.84
C GLY A 162 -5.44 -0.68 9.56
N VAL A 163 -5.97 -0.68 8.33
CA VAL A 163 -7.14 -1.48 7.93
C VAL A 163 -6.74 -2.90 7.55
N THR A 164 -7.54 -3.86 8.00
CA THR A 164 -7.54 -5.24 7.51
C THR A 164 -8.85 -5.55 6.78
N ILE A 165 -8.76 -6.10 5.56
CA ILE A 165 -9.89 -6.61 4.78
C ILE A 165 -9.80 -8.13 4.77
N GLY A 166 -10.84 -8.79 5.29
CA GLY A 166 -10.91 -10.25 5.37
C GLY A 166 -11.10 -10.93 4.00
N ASP A 167 -10.87 -12.25 3.96
CA ASP A 167 -10.98 -13.08 2.76
C ASP A 167 -12.38 -13.03 2.12
N ASN A 168 -12.45 -13.30 0.82
CA ASN A 168 -13.70 -13.40 0.06
C ASN A 168 -14.61 -12.16 0.15
N THR A 169 -14.05 -10.98 0.33
CA THR A 169 -14.80 -9.73 0.53
C THR A 169 -14.86 -8.92 -0.75
N ILE A 170 -16.00 -8.28 -0.97
CA ILE A 170 -16.23 -7.34 -2.09
C ILE A 170 -16.40 -5.94 -1.52
N ILE A 171 -15.60 -4.99 -2.02
CA ILE A 171 -15.70 -3.58 -1.68
C ILE A 171 -16.31 -2.82 -2.87
N GLY A 172 -17.46 -2.19 -2.64
CA GLY A 172 -18.15 -1.39 -3.66
C GLY A 172 -17.36 -0.14 -4.06
N SER A 173 -17.45 0.23 -5.34
CA SER A 173 -16.74 1.37 -5.92
C SER A 173 -17.00 2.68 -5.17
N GLY A 174 -15.99 3.56 -5.12
CA GLY A 174 -16.06 4.87 -4.46
C GLY A 174 -16.07 4.82 -2.93
N SER A 175 -15.80 3.68 -2.32
CA SER A 175 -15.79 3.53 -0.85
C SER A 175 -14.53 4.10 -0.21
N VAL A 176 -14.66 4.57 1.04
CA VAL A 176 -13.52 4.96 1.89
C VAL A 176 -13.48 4.06 3.13
N ILE A 177 -12.48 3.20 3.21
CA ILE A 177 -12.33 2.21 4.27
C ILE A 177 -11.49 2.79 5.38
N THR A 178 -12.09 2.96 6.57
CA THR A 178 -11.47 3.57 7.75
C THR A 178 -11.42 2.63 8.96
N LYS A 179 -11.98 1.41 8.82
CA LYS A 179 -12.01 0.35 9.84
C LYS A 179 -11.93 -1.00 9.16
N ASP A 180 -11.56 -2.01 9.90
CA ASP A 180 -11.51 -3.39 9.41
C ASP A 180 -12.84 -3.85 8.83
N ILE A 181 -12.75 -4.63 7.76
CA ILE A 181 -13.88 -5.27 7.10
C ILE A 181 -13.75 -6.79 7.29
N PRO A 182 -14.75 -7.47 7.83
CA PRO A 182 -14.70 -8.92 8.03
C PRO A 182 -14.70 -9.68 6.71
N ALA A 183 -14.39 -10.98 6.78
CA ALA A 183 -14.43 -11.86 5.63
C ALA A 183 -15.89 -12.16 5.17
N ASN A 184 -16.02 -12.60 3.91
CA ASN A 184 -17.26 -13.09 3.30
C ASN A 184 -18.42 -12.07 3.27
N VAL A 185 -18.11 -10.80 3.04
CA VAL A 185 -19.10 -9.73 3.00
C VAL A 185 -19.01 -8.87 1.75
N VAL A 186 -20.11 -8.20 1.44
CA VAL A 186 -20.15 -7.02 0.57
C VAL A 186 -20.18 -5.79 1.46
N ALA A 187 -19.23 -4.88 1.27
CA ALA A 187 -19.15 -3.62 2.01
C ALA A 187 -19.03 -2.43 1.05
N ALA A 188 -19.61 -1.28 1.38
CA ALA A 188 -19.48 -0.08 0.56
C ALA A 188 -19.77 1.20 1.35
N GLY A 189 -19.48 2.35 0.73
CA GLY A 189 -19.87 3.69 1.21
C GLY A 189 -18.72 4.52 1.81
N VAL A 190 -19.07 5.72 2.27
CA VAL A 190 -18.16 6.71 2.89
C VAL A 190 -18.79 7.17 4.21
N PRO A 191 -18.29 6.69 5.37
CA PRO A 191 -17.31 5.62 5.53
C PRO A 191 -17.86 4.26 5.11
N CYS A 192 -16.98 3.35 4.65
CA CYS A 192 -17.34 2.00 4.24
C CYS A 192 -17.94 1.20 5.40
N LYS A 193 -19.04 0.49 5.12
CA LYS A 193 -19.74 -0.39 6.08
C LYS A 193 -20.16 -1.67 5.40
N VAL A 194 -20.24 -2.75 6.18
CA VAL A 194 -20.83 -4.01 5.72
C VAL A 194 -22.29 -3.77 5.32
N ILE A 195 -22.66 -4.21 4.14
CA ILE A 195 -24.02 -4.17 3.60
C ILE A 195 -24.72 -5.49 3.85
N ARG A 196 -24.04 -6.61 3.51
CA ARG A 196 -24.56 -7.97 3.68
C ARG A 196 -23.43 -9.00 3.62
N GLU A 197 -23.74 -10.20 4.03
CA GLU A 197 -22.91 -11.38 3.79
C GLU A 197 -23.01 -11.85 2.32
N ILE A 198 -21.96 -12.54 1.86
CA ILE A 198 -21.95 -13.28 0.59
C ILE A 198 -22.45 -14.70 0.89
N THR A 199 -23.43 -15.17 0.13
CA THR A 199 -24.11 -16.46 0.34
C THR A 199 -24.08 -17.36 -0.90
N GLU A 200 -24.57 -18.58 -0.78
CA GLU A 200 -24.71 -19.50 -1.91
C GLU A 200 -25.62 -18.96 -3.03
N GLU A 201 -26.55 -18.04 -2.70
CA GLU A 201 -27.46 -17.40 -3.65
C GLU A 201 -26.72 -16.44 -4.61
N ASP A 202 -25.52 -16.00 -4.25
CA ASP A 202 -24.67 -15.16 -5.09
C ASP A 202 -24.00 -15.96 -6.25
N LYS A 203 -24.08 -17.28 -6.24
CA LYS A 203 -23.51 -18.13 -7.27
C LYS A 203 -24.32 -18.05 -8.57
N THR A 204 -23.67 -17.66 -9.65
CA THR A 204 -24.28 -17.56 -10.99
C THR A 204 -24.29 -18.88 -11.75
N GLY A 205 -23.60 -19.90 -11.26
CA GLY A 205 -23.40 -21.17 -11.98
C GLY A 205 -22.38 -21.10 -13.11
N TYR A 206 -21.63 -19.98 -13.22
CA TYR A 206 -20.56 -19.82 -14.22
C TYR A 206 -19.54 -20.95 -14.12
N ARG A 207 -19.17 -21.51 -15.28
CA ARG A 207 -18.07 -22.48 -15.44
C ARG A 207 -17.22 -22.00 -16.61
N PRO A 208 -15.89 -21.84 -16.44
CA PRO A 208 -14.97 -21.44 -17.50
C PRO A 208 -14.80 -22.49 -18.59
#